data_a2b8375bfe1a7c8c2eda683ce7a672c9
#
_entry.id   a2b8375bfe1a7c8c2eda683ce7a672c9
#
_cell.length_a   1.000
_cell.length_b   1.000
_cell.length_c   1.000
_cell.angle_alpha   90.00
_cell.angle_beta   90.00
_cell.angle_gamma   90.00
#
_symmetry.space_group_name_H-M   'P 1'
#
loop_
_entity.id
_entity.type
_entity.pdbx_description
1 polymer ?
#
loop_
_entity_poly.entity_id
_entity_poly.type
_entity_poly.pdbx_seq_one_letter_code
_entity_poly.pdbx_strand_id
1 'polypeptide(L)'
;MTAEPTNPERADRAKQLLVTYAIREMRMDELLSADTAETLLTDLLADFMHFAAQKNMDFQNCCDMAEMHFEAETGEEGDTP
;
A
#
# COMPACT_ATOMS: atom_id res chain seq x y z
N MET A 1 5.20 24.71 9.74
CA MET A 1 4.37 24.21 8.66
C MET A 1 5.02 22.99 8.04
N THR A 2 4.27 21.92 7.94
CA THR A 2 4.78 20.66 7.39
C THR A 2 4.40 20.56 5.92
N ALA A 3 5.38 20.33 5.07
CA ALA A 3 5.10 20.08 3.67
C ALA A 3 4.42 18.73 3.53
N GLU A 4 3.53 18.60 2.56
CA GLU A 4 2.93 17.32 2.25
C GLU A 4 3.97 16.39 1.65
N PRO A 5 3.89 15.10 1.93
CA PRO A 5 4.85 14.15 1.36
C PRO A 5 4.71 14.08 -0.16
N THR A 6 5.82 13.82 -0.83
CA THR A 6 5.83 13.58 -2.27
C THR A 6 5.35 12.16 -2.56
N ASN A 7 5.03 11.87 -3.82
CA ASN A 7 4.61 10.52 -4.20
C ASN A 7 5.70 9.48 -3.95
N PRO A 8 6.99 9.74 -4.24
CA PRO A 8 8.04 8.79 -3.84
C PRO A 8 8.08 8.54 -2.33
N GLU A 9 7.85 9.57 -1.51
CA GLU A 9 7.80 9.40 -0.06
C GLU A 9 6.59 8.57 0.38
N ARG A 10 5.45 8.75 -0.29
CA ARG A 10 4.26 7.94 -0.03
C ARG A 10 4.52 6.47 -0.37
N ALA A 11 5.16 6.23 -1.51
CA ALA A 11 5.52 4.87 -1.93
C ALA A 11 6.49 4.23 -0.94
N ASP A 12 7.46 5.01 -0.43
CA ASP A 12 8.43 4.51 0.52
C ASP A 12 7.78 4.10 1.84
N ARG A 13 6.79 4.87 2.31
CA ARG A 13 6.04 4.51 3.52
C ARG A 13 5.35 3.16 3.36
N ALA A 14 4.74 2.94 2.20
CA ALA A 14 4.07 1.67 1.91
C ALA A 14 5.09 0.54 1.82
N LYS A 15 6.24 0.81 1.20
CA LYS A 15 7.32 -0.17 1.11
C LYS A 15 7.77 -0.62 2.50
N GLN A 16 7.90 0.33 3.43
CA GLN A 16 8.31 0.00 4.80
C GLN A 16 7.30 -0.92 5.48
N LEU A 17 6.02 -0.71 5.25
CA LEU A 17 4.98 -1.61 5.78
C LEU A 17 5.10 -3.00 5.17
N LEU A 18 5.32 -3.06 3.87
CA LEU A 18 5.46 -4.34 3.18
C LEU A 18 6.70 -5.09 3.65
N VAL A 19 7.80 -4.37 3.89
CA VAL A 19 9.02 -4.97 4.44
C VAL A 19 8.75 -5.53 5.83
N THR A 20 8.05 -4.78 6.68
CA THR A 20 7.69 -5.25 8.02
C THR A 20 6.85 -6.52 7.95
N TYR A 21 5.88 -6.54 7.04
CA TYR A 21 5.04 -7.72 6.83
C TYR A 21 5.89 -8.91 6.37
N ALA A 22 6.80 -8.69 5.42
CA ALA A 22 7.67 -9.74 4.92
C ALA A 22 8.57 -10.32 6.00
N ILE A 23 9.08 -9.47 6.89
CA ILE A 23 9.90 -9.91 8.02
C ILE A 23 9.09 -10.79 8.95
N ARG A 24 7.88 -10.36 9.30
CA ARG A 24 7.02 -11.10 10.22
C ARG A 24 6.62 -12.47 9.64
N GLU A 25 6.44 -12.54 8.33
CA GLU A 25 6.02 -13.76 7.66
C GLU A 25 7.20 -14.60 7.16
N MET A 26 8.43 -14.14 7.43
CA MET A 26 9.66 -14.81 6.99
C MET A 26 9.70 -14.96 5.46
N ARG A 27 9.30 -13.90 4.75
CA ARG A 27 9.16 -13.90 3.30
C ARG A 27 9.96 -12.78 2.63
N MET A 28 11.08 -12.38 3.24
CA MET A 28 11.90 -11.29 2.70
C MET A 28 12.43 -11.57 1.30
N ASP A 29 12.66 -12.84 0.99
CA ASP A 29 13.12 -13.24 -0.35
C ASP A 29 12.11 -12.88 -1.44
N GLU A 30 10.83 -12.79 -1.10
CA GLU A 30 9.79 -12.46 -2.08
C GLU A 30 9.84 -10.99 -2.52
N LEU A 31 10.59 -10.15 -1.82
CA LEU A 31 10.79 -8.75 -2.22
C LEU A 31 11.86 -8.59 -3.31
N LEU A 32 12.55 -9.68 -3.67
CA LEU A 32 13.65 -9.64 -4.63
C LEU A 32 13.20 -9.51 -6.08
N SER A 33 11.95 -9.82 -6.38
CA SER A 33 11.41 -9.66 -7.73
C SER A 33 10.02 -9.05 -7.66
N ALA A 34 9.62 -8.39 -8.75
CA ALA A 34 8.31 -7.75 -8.83
C ALA A 34 7.17 -8.77 -8.72
N ASP A 35 7.34 -9.94 -9.34
CA ASP A 35 6.28 -10.96 -9.36
C ASP A 35 5.98 -11.49 -7.96
N THR A 36 7.02 -11.80 -7.19
CA THR A 36 6.82 -12.32 -5.83
C THR A 36 6.42 -11.20 -4.86
N ALA A 37 6.90 -9.98 -5.07
CA ALA A 37 6.48 -8.84 -4.28
C ALA A 37 5.00 -8.55 -4.48
N GLU A 38 4.50 -8.74 -5.69
CA GLU A 38 3.09 -8.59 -6.02
C GLU A 38 2.23 -9.59 -5.24
N THR A 39 2.70 -10.82 -5.14
CA THR A 39 2.03 -11.86 -4.35
C THR A 39 2.01 -11.47 -2.87
N LEU A 40 3.13 -10.98 -2.37
CA LEU A 40 3.24 -10.54 -0.98
C LEU A 40 2.26 -9.40 -0.70
N LEU A 41 2.17 -8.43 -1.60
CA LEU A 41 1.23 -7.32 -1.47
C LEU A 41 -0.21 -7.82 -1.49
N THR A 42 -0.53 -8.76 -2.36
CA THR A 42 -1.86 -9.35 -2.46
C THR A 42 -2.26 -10.00 -1.14
N ASP A 43 -1.33 -10.75 -0.52
CA ASP A 43 -1.61 -11.40 0.75
C ASP A 43 -1.81 -10.39 1.87
N LEU A 44 -1.04 -9.32 1.88
CA LEU A 44 -1.22 -8.24 2.85
C LEU A 44 -2.59 -7.57 2.68
N LEU A 45 -3.01 -7.34 1.44
CA LEU A 45 -4.33 -6.78 1.17
C LEU A 45 -5.45 -7.71 1.69
N ALA A 46 -5.29 -9.02 1.50
CA ALA A 46 -6.26 -9.98 2.02
C ALA A 46 -6.34 -9.92 3.55
N ASP A 47 -5.20 -9.75 4.20
CA ASP A 47 -5.18 -9.60 5.66
C ASP A 47 -5.86 -8.30 6.10
N PHE A 48 -5.68 -7.22 5.35
CA PHE A 48 -6.41 -5.97 5.62
C PHE A 48 -7.92 -6.16 5.48
N MET A 49 -8.36 -6.98 4.52
CA MET A 49 -9.77 -7.28 4.36
C MET A 49 -10.33 -8.03 5.58
N HIS A 50 -9.55 -8.97 6.11
CA HIS A 50 -9.95 -9.67 7.34
C HIS A 50 -10.06 -8.70 8.52
N PHE A 51 -9.10 -7.81 8.65
CA PHE A 51 -9.13 -6.79 9.69
C PHE A 51 -10.35 -5.89 9.55
N ALA A 52 -10.63 -5.44 8.34
CA ALA A 52 -11.77 -4.57 8.07
C ALA A 52 -13.09 -5.27 8.42
N ALA A 53 -13.21 -6.55 8.05
CA ALA A 53 -14.41 -7.33 8.38
C ALA A 53 -14.60 -7.44 9.89
N GLN A 54 -13.51 -7.66 10.62
CA GLN A 54 -13.54 -7.76 12.07
C GLN A 54 -14.03 -6.48 12.75
N LYS A 55 -13.70 -5.34 12.15
CA LYS A 55 -14.03 -4.01 12.70
C LYS A 55 -15.25 -3.38 12.03
N ASN A 56 -15.97 -4.12 11.21
CA ASN A 56 -17.12 -3.61 10.45
C ASN A 56 -16.80 -2.38 9.61
N MET A 57 -15.60 -2.37 9.02
CA MET A 57 -15.18 -1.30 8.12
C MET A 57 -15.54 -1.66 6.68
N ASP A 58 -15.93 -0.66 5.90
CA ASP A 58 -16.23 -0.87 4.48
C ASP A 58 -14.93 -0.77 3.69
N PHE A 59 -14.29 -1.93 3.48
CA PHE A 59 -12.99 -1.97 2.81
C PHE A 59 -13.08 -1.50 1.36
N GLN A 60 -14.18 -1.83 0.67
CA GLN A 60 -14.37 -1.38 -0.72
C GLN A 60 -14.41 0.14 -0.79
N ASN A 61 -15.10 0.78 0.13
CA ASN A 61 -15.12 2.23 0.18
C ASN A 61 -13.74 2.81 0.45
N CYS A 62 -12.96 2.16 1.32
CA CYS A 62 -11.59 2.59 1.56
C CYS A 62 -10.76 2.52 0.28
N CYS A 63 -10.93 1.47 -0.51
CA CYS A 63 -10.22 1.32 -1.78
C CYS A 63 -10.65 2.38 -2.79
N ASP A 64 -11.95 2.66 -2.87
CA ASP A 64 -12.47 3.67 -3.79
C ASP A 64 -11.92 5.05 -3.44
N MET A 65 -11.91 5.38 -2.17
CA MET A 65 -11.38 6.67 -1.71
C MET A 65 -9.87 6.74 -1.91
N ALA A 66 -9.16 5.64 -1.67
CA ALA A 66 -7.72 5.57 -1.89
C ALA A 66 -7.38 5.83 -3.37
N GLU A 67 -8.18 5.28 -4.28
CA GLU A 67 -7.98 5.51 -5.71
C GLU A 67 -8.16 6.99 -6.06
N MET A 68 -9.15 7.66 -5.49
CA MET A 68 -9.36 9.09 -5.69
C MET A 68 -8.16 9.90 -5.19
N HIS A 69 -7.64 9.55 -4.01
CA HIS A 69 -6.45 10.20 -3.46
C HIS A 69 -5.25 10.00 -4.38
N PHE A 70 -5.07 8.77 -4.86
CA PHE A 70 -3.96 8.44 -5.75
C PHE A 70 -4.01 9.27 -7.02
N GLU A 71 -5.18 9.37 -7.64
CA GLU A 71 -5.37 10.13 -8.86
C GLU A 71 -5.11 11.62 -8.65
N ALA A 72 -5.59 12.15 -7.53
CA ALA A 72 -5.34 13.56 -7.20
C ALA A 72 -3.86 13.81 -6.96
N GLU A 73 -3.19 12.92 -6.24
CA GLU A 73 -1.77 13.08 -5.92
C GLU A 73 -0.87 12.96 -7.15
N THR A 74 -1.17 12.05 -8.04
CA THR A 74 -0.39 11.92 -9.27
C THR A 74 -0.62 13.10 -10.21
N GLY A 75 -1.86 13.58 -10.30
CA GLY A 75 -2.16 14.78 -11.09
C GLY A 75 -1.48 16.01 -10.55
N GLU A 76 -1.46 16.16 -9.24
CA GLU A 76 -0.90 17.32 -8.55
C GLU A 76 0.61 17.46 -8.76
N GLU A 77 1.33 16.35 -8.72
CA GLU A 77 2.78 16.34 -8.88
C GLU A 77 3.21 16.19 -10.34
N GLY A 78 2.23 16.04 -11.24
CA GLY A 78 2.53 15.76 -12.63
C GLY A 78 3.24 14.41 -12.79
N ASP A 79 3.06 13.57 -11.82
CA ASP A 79 3.71 12.27 -11.76
C ASP A 79 2.97 11.29 -12.67
N THR A 80 3.70 10.69 -13.60
CA THR A 80 3.12 9.67 -14.46
C THR A 80 3.73 8.33 -14.10
N PRO A 81 2.89 7.34 -13.87
CA PRO A 81 3.37 6.01 -13.51
C PRO A 81 4.23 5.39 -14.60
#